data_52fd28a2b762d720ccc0f247083bf0d4
#
_entry.id   52fd28a2b762d720ccc0f247083bf0d4
#
_cell.length_a   1.000
_cell.length_b   1.000
_cell.length_c   1.000
_cell.angle_alpha   90.00
_cell.angle_beta   90.00
_cell.angle_gamma   90.00
#
_symmetry.space_group_name_H-M   'P 1'
#
loop_
_entity.id
_entity.type
_entity.pdbx_description
1 polymer ?
#
loop_
_entity_poly.entity_id
_entity_poly.type
_entity_poly.pdbx_seq_one_letter_code
_entity_poly.pdbx_strand_id
1 'polypeptide(L)'
;AFDGPPDTEWANYAQVNLLQAVYKRWKELGKAGWIFNIGSVGEKAIVAPEPEFETYRVSKAALAHASKQCTQAYKEGLVKFKTTLITPDRLDTPLSRSRDSWTGSAVDCSHIADFINWCITIRDATVIEEISLFANLNDSSNI
;
A
#
# COMPACT_ATOMS: atom_id res chain seq x y z
N ALA A 1 -2.27 -1.23 8.17
CA ALA A 1 -2.12 -0.80 9.54
C ALA A 1 -2.86 -1.73 10.51
N PHE A 2 -2.41 -2.96 10.58
CA PHE A 2 -3.10 -3.95 11.39
C PHE A 2 -2.15 -4.52 12.44
N ASP A 3 -2.29 -4.05 13.67
CA ASP A 3 -1.57 -4.55 14.85
C ASP A 3 -2.51 -5.43 15.68
N GLY A 4 -3.05 -6.44 15.05
CA GLY A 4 -3.97 -7.34 15.73
C GLY A 4 -3.25 -8.36 16.60
N PRO A 5 -3.99 -9.11 17.43
CA PRO A 5 -3.45 -10.24 18.17
C PRO A 5 -2.91 -11.31 17.22
N PRO A 6 -2.08 -12.26 17.72
CA PRO A 6 -1.44 -13.27 16.86
C PRO A 6 -2.41 -14.12 16.03
N ASP A 7 -3.63 -14.31 16.50
CA ASP A 7 -4.67 -15.05 15.77
C ASP A 7 -5.17 -14.34 14.51
N THR A 8 -4.81 -13.05 14.32
CA THR A 8 -5.12 -12.29 13.11
C THR A 8 -3.96 -12.28 12.12
N GLU A 9 -2.94 -13.09 12.32
CA GLU A 9 -1.76 -13.15 11.47
C GLU A 9 -2.11 -13.38 10.00
N TRP A 10 -3.04 -14.28 9.71
CA TRP A 10 -3.50 -14.54 8.35
C TRP A 10 -4.14 -13.32 7.69
N ALA A 11 -4.79 -12.44 8.48
CA ALA A 11 -5.43 -11.23 7.96
C ALA A 11 -4.40 -10.24 7.42
N ASN A 12 -3.17 -10.26 7.91
CA ASN A 12 -2.09 -9.42 7.39
C ASN A 12 -1.75 -9.78 5.94
N TYR A 13 -2.00 -11.01 5.52
CA TYR A 13 -1.75 -11.47 4.14
C TYR A 13 -2.99 -11.36 3.24
N ALA A 14 -4.13 -10.94 3.76
CA ALA A 14 -5.37 -10.86 3.00
C ALA A 14 -5.24 -9.97 1.76
N GLN A 15 -4.49 -8.88 1.85
CA GLN A 15 -4.28 -7.98 0.71
C GLN A 15 -3.49 -8.67 -0.40
N VAL A 16 -2.45 -9.43 -0.07
CA VAL A 16 -1.67 -10.19 -1.05
C VAL A 16 -2.54 -11.24 -1.72
N ASN A 17 -3.31 -11.98 -0.93
CA ASN A 17 -4.20 -13.02 -1.44
C ASN A 17 -5.27 -12.43 -2.37
N LEU A 18 -5.85 -11.30 -1.98
CA LEU A 18 -6.84 -10.61 -2.81
C LEU A 18 -6.21 -10.12 -4.13
N LEU A 19 -5.02 -9.52 -4.05
CA LEU A 19 -4.31 -9.05 -5.24
C LEU A 19 -4.04 -10.20 -6.22
N GLN A 20 -3.59 -11.34 -5.72
CA GLN A 20 -3.35 -12.52 -6.56
C GLN A 20 -4.63 -13.01 -7.24
N ALA A 21 -5.75 -13.03 -6.51
CA ALA A 21 -7.03 -13.44 -7.06
C ALA A 21 -7.54 -12.48 -8.13
N VAL A 22 -7.43 -11.17 -7.88
CA VAL A 22 -7.81 -10.13 -8.85
C VAL A 22 -6.92 -10.18 -10.08
N TYR A 23 -5.60 -10.33 -9.89
CA TYR A 23 -4.66 -10.46 -11.00
C TYR A 23 -5.07 -11.59 -11.94
N LYS A 24 -5.28 -12.76 -11.38
CA LYS A 24 -5.67 -13.95 -12.14
C LYS A 24 -6.97 -13.69 -12.90
N ARG A 25 -7.99 -13.19 -12.23
CA ARG A 25 -9.31 -12.99 -12.83
C ARG A 25 -9.32 -11.91 -13.90
N TRP A 26 -8.69 -10.78 -13.64
CA TRP A 26 -8.63 -9.69 -14.61
C TRP A 26 -7.77 -10.05 -15.84
N LYS A 27 -6.72 -10.83 -15.62
CA LYS A 27 -5.93 -11.35 -16.73
C LYS A 27 -6.76 -12.27 -17.62
N GLU A 28 -7.51 -13.20 -17.03
CA GLU A 28 -8.39 -14.11 -17.76
C GLU A 28 -9.45 -13.35 -18.57
N LEU A 29 -10.00 -12.29 -18.00
CA LEU A 29 -11.01 -11.47 -18.64
C LEU A 29 -10.45 -10.48 -19.66
N GLY A 30 -9.14 -10.29 -19.71
CA GLY A 30 -8.53 -9.22 -20.51
C GLY A 30 -8.99 -7.83 -20.07
N LYS A 31 -9.25 -7.66 -18.76
CA LYS A 31 -9.83 -6.44 -18.23
C LYS A 31 -8.79 -5.33 -18.13
N ALA A 32 -9.12 -4.14 -18.64
CA ALA A 32 -8.40 -2.91 -18.37
C ALA A 32 -8.90 -2.30 -17.06
N GLY A 33 -8.02 -1.59 -16.38
CA GLY A 33 -8.37 -0.94 -15.10
C GLY A 33 -7.12 -0.50 -14.37
N TRP A 34 -7.29 -0.12 -13.11
CA TRP A 34 -6.20 0.31 -12.25
C TRP A 34 -6.42 -0.16 -10.82
N ILE A 35 -5.44 -0.87 -10.28
CA ILE A 35 -5.45 -1.35 -8.89
C ILE A 35 -4.51 -0.46 -8.08
N PHE A 36 -5.01 0.03 -6.95
CA PHE A 36 -4.23 0.80 -6.00
C PHE A 36 -4.08 -0.01 -4.71
N ASN A 37 -2.86 -0.40 -4.39
CA ASN A 37 -2.56 -1.13 -3.17
C ASN A 37 -2.04 -0.16 -2.12
N ILE A 38 -2.62 -0.19 -0.94
CA ILE A 38 -2.17 0.63 0.19
C ILE A 38 -1.17 -0.19 1.01
N GLY A 39 0.09 0.13 0.84
CA GLY A 39 1.19 -0.46 1.59
C GLY A 39 1.50 0.33 2.86
N SER A 40 2.78 0.31 3.24
CA SER A 40 3.27 1.04 4.41
C SER A 40 4.75 1.33 4.25
N VAL A 41 5.19 2.51 4.63
CA VAL A 41 6.63 2.82 4.67
C VAL A 41 7.36 1.92 5.67
N GLY A 42 6.65 1.38 6.65
CA GLY A 42 7.21 0.44 7.63
C GLY A 42 7.79 -0.82 7.01
N GLU A 43 7.33 -1.24 5.82
CA GLU A 43 7.87 -2.41 5.14
C GLU A 43 9.33 -2.23 4.70
N LYS A 44 9.78 -1.00 4.58
CA LYS A 44 11.14 -0.66 4.16
C LYS A 44 12.14 -0.72 5.32
N ALA A 45 11.67 -0.69 6.55
CA ALA A 45 12.52 -0.78 7.73
C ALA A 45 12.88 -2.23 8.01
N ILE A 46 14.16 -2.51 8.14
CA ILE A 46 14.65 -3.84 8.52
C ILE A 46 14.84 -3.88 10.02
N VAL A 47 14.03 -4.69 10.67
CA VAL A 47 14.02 -4.84 12.13
C VAL A 47 14.32 -6.30 12.47
N ALA A 48 15.20 -6.51 13.45
CA ALA A 48 15.53 -7.86 13.91
C ALA A 48 14.29 -8.57 14.45
N PRO A 49 14.14 -9.88 14.19
CA PRO A 49 12.96 -10.63 14.64
C PRO A 49 13.09 -10.99 16.14
N GLU A 50 12.92 -10.00 17.01
CA GLU A 50 13.03 -10.15 18.45
C GLU A 50 11.79 -9.60 19.16
N PRO A 51 11.07 -10.40 19.94
CA PRO A 51 11.29 -11.84 20.22
C PRO A 51 10.89 -12.76 19.08
N GLU A 52 10.16 -12.26 18.07
CA GLU A 52 9.67 -13.03 16.92
C GLU A 52 9.50 -12.12 15.71
N PHE A 53 9.21 -12.70 14.56
CA PHE A 53 9.00 -11.94 13.33
C PHE A 53 7.80 -11.00 13.44
N GLU A 54 7.96 -9.78 12.97
CA GLU A 54 6.84 -8.84 12.82
C GLU A 54 6.04 -9.17 11.55
N THR A 55 4.99 -9.96 11.71
CA THR A 55 4.15 -10.41 10.60
C THR A 55 3.59 -9.26 9.78
N TYR A 56 3.25 -8.14 10.42
CA TYR A 56 2.74 -6.96 9.73
C TYR A 56 3.75 -6.43 8.70
N ARG A 57 5.00 -6.21 9.10
CA ARG A 57 6.04 -5.70 8.19
C ARG A 57 6.33 -6.67 7.06
N VAL A 58 6.40 -7.96 7.38
CA VAL A 58 6.62 -9.01 6.38
C VAL A 58 5.48 -9.03 5.37
N SER A 59 4.24 -8.95 5.84
CA SER A 59 3.06 -8.95 4.96
C SER A 59 3.00 -7.72 4.07
N LYS A 60 3.39 -6.55 4.58
CA LYS A 60 3.45 -5.32 3.77
C LYS A 60 4.60 -5.37 2.76
N ALA A 61 5.71 -5.98 3.10
CA ALA A 61 6.80 -6.22 2.15
C ALA A 61 6.36 -7.17 1.04
N ALA A 62 5.61 -8.21 1.37
CA ALA A 62 5.05 -9.14 0.40
C ALA A 62 4.07 -8.41 -0.55
N LEU A 63 3.19 -7.56 -0.01
CA LEU A 63 2.28 -6.76 -0.82
C LEU A 63 3.03 -5.82 -1.75
N ALA A 64 4.06 -5.13 -1.25
CA ALA A 64 4.87 -4.22 -2.04
C ALA A 64 5.52 -4.95 -3.21
N HIS A 65 6.11 -6.10 -2.96
CA HIS A 65 6.73 -6.90 -4.01
C HIS A 65 5.70 -7.40 -5.02
N ALA A 66 4.58 -7.94 -4.55
CA ALA A 66 3.50 -8.43 -5.43
C ALA A 66 2.93 -7.32 -6.30
N SER A 67 2.75 -6.12 -5.74
CA SER A 67 2.28 -4.95 -6.49
C SER A 67 3.25 -4.60 -7.63
N LYS A 68 4.54 -4.61 -7.35
CA LYS A 68 5.59 -4.33 -8.35
C LYS A 68 5.66 -5.42 -9.42
N GLN A 69 5.40 -6.68 -9.06
CA GLN A 69 5.29 -7.75 -10.04
C GLN A 69 4.12 -7.51 -11.00
N CYS A 70 2.99 -7.02 -10.49
CA CYS A 70 1.86 -6.67 -11.34
C CYS A 70 2.21 -5.53 -12.30
N THR A 71 2.93 -4.51 -11.83
CA THR A 71 3.42 -3.43 -12.69
C THR A 71 4.37 -3.97 -13.77
N GLN A 72 5.23 -4.90 -13.41
CA GLN A 72 6.12 -5.53 -14.37
C GLN A 72 5.35 -6.31 -15.44
N ALA A 73 4.31 -7.03 -15.03
CA ALA A 73 3.45 -7.74 -15.97
C ALA A 73 2.76 -6.78 -16.96
N TYR A 74 2.33 -5.61 -16.49
CA TYR A 74 1.78 -4.57 -17.36
C TYR A 74 2.82 -4.06 -18.37
N LYS A 75 4.04 -3.80 -17.90
CA LYS A 75 5.15 -3.36 -18.77
C LYS A 75 5.46 -4.38 -19.87
N GLU A 76 5.33 -5.66 -19.56
CA GLU A 76 5.59 -6.76 -20.51
C GLU A 76 4.39 -7.07 -21.39
N GLY A 77 3.28 -6.39 -21.23
CA GLY A 77 2.07 -6.60 -22.01
C GLY A 77 1.29 -7.87 -21.65
N LEU A 78 1.56 -8.46 -20.49
CA LEU A 78 0.88 -9.68 -20.04
C LEU A 78 -0.53 -9.41 -19.51
N VAL A 79 -0.76 -8.19 -19.02
CA VAL A 79 -2.05 -7.76 -18.51
C VAL A 79 -2.38 -6.36 -19.03
N LYS A 80 -3.66 -5.99 -19.02
CA LYS A 80 -4.16 -4.70 -19.52
C LYS A 80 -4.47 -3.72 -18.41
N PHE A 81 -4.34 -4.13 -17.15
CA PHE A 81 -4.61 -3.26 -16.00
C PHE A 81 -3.30 -2.76 -15.40
N LYS A 82 -3.36 -1.55 -14.87
CA LYS A 82 -2.25 -0.92 -14.17
C LYS A 82 -2.32 -1.23 -12.69
N THR A 83 -1.19 -1.20 -12.02
CA THR A 83 -1.11 -1.41 -10.56
C THR A 83 -0.16 -0.38 -9.98
N THR A 84 -0.60 0.29 -8.93
CA THR A 84 0.21 1.29 -8.21
C THR A 84 0.23 0.95 -6.73
N LEU A 85 1.43 1.02 -6.15
CA LEU A 85 1.61 0.89 -4.71
C LEU A 85 1.66 2.29 -4.09
N ILE A 86 0.81 2.52 -3.12
CA ILE A 86 0.82 3.76 -2.32
C ILE A 86 1.37 3.40 -0.95
N THR A 87 2.54 3.95 -0.60
CA THR A 87 3.20 3.66 0.67
C THR A 87 3.15 4.90 1.56
N PRO A 88 2.07 5.03 2.35
CA PRO A 88 1.99 6.14 3.28
C PRO A 88 2.79 5.85 4.55
N ASP A 89 3.24 6.91 5.18
CA ASP A 89 3.65 6.91 6.56
C ASP A 89 2.39 6.76 7.44
N ARG A 90 2.33 7.34 8.61
CA ARG A 90 1.11 7.27 9.42
C ARG A 90 -0.03 8.02 8.73
N LEU A 91 -1.17 7.37 8.59
CA LEU A 91 -2.39 8.01 8.12
C LEU A 91 -3.18 8.60 9.29
N ASP A 92 -3.79 9.76 9.06
CA ASP A 92 -4.67 10.39 10.04
C ASP A 92 -6.04 9.69 10.02
N THR A 93 -6.18 8.68 10.87
CA THR A 93 -7.40 7.90 11.03
C THR A 93 -7.75 7.79 12.51
N PRO A 94 -9.02 7.50 12.85
CA PRO A 94 -9.39 7.25 14.25
C PRO A 94 -8.53 6.15 14.89
N LEU A 95 -8.22 5.10 14.15
CA LEU A 95 -7.37 4.01 14.63
C LEU A 95 -5.97 4.50 14.97
N SER A 96 -5.34 5.27 14.08
CA SER A 96 -4.00 5.83 14.33
C SER A 96 -4.00 6.76 15.54
N ARG A 97 -5.03 7.61 15.67
CA ARG A 97 -5.15 8.55 16.78
C ARG A 97 -5.36 7.84 18.12
N SER A 98 -5.91 6.64 18.13
CA SER A 98 -6.15 5.87 19.34
C SER A 98 -4.91 5.16 19.88
N ARG A 99 -3.80 5.18 19.14
CA ARG A 99 -2.57 4.45 19.51
C ARG A 99 -1.65 5.30 20.37
N ASP A 100 -0.94 4.66 21.28
CA ASP A 100 0.06 5.31 22.14
C ASP A 100 1.19 5.95 21.32
N SER A 101 1.46 5.40 20.13
CA SER A 101 2.48 5.90 19.22
C SER A 101 2.05 7.17 18.47
N TRP A 102 0.83 7.69 18.69
CA TRP A 102 0.35 8.90 18.03
C TRP A 102 1.19 10.11 18.41
N THR A 103 1.71 10.80 17.41
CA THR A 103 2.59 11.97 17.60
C THR A 103 1.94 13.30 17.20
N GLY A 104 0.72 13.26 16.69
CA GLY A 104 0.05 14.46 16.14
C GLY A 104 0.41 14.75 14.69
N SER A 105 1.34 14.00 14.11
CA SER A 105 1.78 14.19 12.72
C SER A 105 1.39 12.98 11.89
N ALA A 106 0.63 13.19 10.82
CA ALA A 106 0.14 12.13 9.95
C ALA A 106 -0.23 12.67 8.58
N VAL A 107 -0.28 11.76 7.60
CA VAL A 107 -0.74 12.07 6.24
C VAL A 107 -2.27 12.10 6.24
N ASP A 108 -2.83 13.15 5.69
CA ASP A 108 -4.28 13.26 5.51
C ASP A 108 -4.74 12.28 4.42
N CYS A 109 -5.79 11.51 4.73
CA CYS A 109 -6.33 10.53 3.79
C CYS A 109 -6.83 11.17 2.49
N SER A 110 -7.25 12.44 2.52
CA SER A 110 -7.69 13.16 1.31
C SER A 110 -6.59 13.25 0.27
N HIS A 111 -5.33 13.32 0.69
CA HIS A 111 -4.20 13.39 -0.24
C HIS A 111 -4.05 12.09 -1.04
N ILE A 112 -4.36 10.94 -0.41
CA ILE A 112 -4.36 9.67 -1.12
C ILE A 112 -5.51 9.64 -2.14
N ALA A 113 -6.69 10.09 -1.74
CA ALA A 113 -7.83 10.17 -2.63
C ALA A 113 -7.56 11.11 -3.82
N ASP A 114 -6.95 12.26 -3.58
CA ASP A 114 -6.58 13.21 -4.62
C ASP A 114 -5.56 12.61 -5.60
N PHE A 115 -4.58 11.87 -5.09
CA PHE A 115 -3.62 11.17 -5.93
C PHE A 115 -4.31 10.13 -6.82
N ILE A 116 -5.20 9.33 -6.27
CA ILE A 116 -5.93 8.31 -7.03
C ILE A 116 -6.79 9.00 -8.12
N ASN A 117 -7.49 10.07 -7.76
CA ASN A 117 -8.27 10.83 -8.72
C ASN A 117 -7.41 11.40 -9.85
N TRP A 118 -6.23 11.90 -9.53
CA TRP A 118 -5.30 12.38 -10.54
C TRP A 118 -4.84 11.25 -11.47
N CYS A 119 -4.52 10.08 -10.92
CA CYS A 119 -4.14 8.91 -11.73
C CYS A 119 -5.22 8.53 -12.74
N ILE A 120 -6.49 8.62 -12.36
CA ILE A 120 -7.62 8.30 -13.24
C ILE A 120 -7.63 9.20 -14.49
N THR A 121 -7.03 10.38 -14.44
CA THR A 121 -6.94 11.26 -15.61
C THR A 121 -5.88 10.82 -16.61
N ILE A 122 -4.97 9.94 -16.26
CA ILE A 122 -3.91 9.43 -17.14
C ILE A 122 -4.53 8.43 -18.11
N ARG A 123 -4.56 8.79 -19.40
CA ARG A 123 -5.22 8.02 -20.45
C ARG A 123 -4.27 7.18 -21.31
N ASP A 124 -3.00 7.44 -21.24
CA ASP A 124 -2.00 6.71 -22.00
C ASP A 124 -1.46 5.48 -21.23
N ALA A 125 -0.40 4.89 -21.73
CA ALA A 125 0.20 3.70 -21.14
C ALA A 125 1.04 3.99 -19.88
N THR A 126 1.14 5.24 -19.47
CA THR A 126 1.92 5.60 -18.27
C THR A 126 1.33 4.97 -17.02
N VAL A 127 2.17 4.35 -16.23
CA VAL A 127 1.81 3.81 -14.90
C VAL A 127 2.78 4.35 -13.86
N ILE A 128 2.25 4.62 -12.68
CA ILE A 128 3.07 4.99 -11.52
C ILE A 128 3.22 3.72 -10.68
N GLU A 129 4.46 3.23 -10.58
CA GLU A 129 4.72 1.99 -9.85
C GLU A 129 4.50 2.15 -8.36
N GLU A 130 5.05 3.22 -7.78
CA GLU A 130 4.97 3.47 -6.35
C GLU A 130 5.00 4.96 -6.05
N ILE A 131 4.27 5.37 -5.03
CA ILE A 131 4.38 6.70 -4.44
C ILE A 131 4.44 6.57 -2.93
N SER A 132 5.38 7.30 -2.30
CA SER A 132 5.53 7.33 -0.85
C SER A 132 5.12 8.71 -0.33
N LEU A 133 4.35 8.71 0.76
CA LEU A 133 3.87 9.94 1.39
C LEU A 133 4.31 9.96 2.85
N PHE A 134 4.90 11.08 3.26
CA PHE A 134 5.42 11.26 4.61
C PHE A 134 4.82 12.50 5.26
N ALA A 135 4.60 12.41 6.55
CA ALA A 135 4.24 13.56 7.36
C ALA A 135 5.51 14.20 7.92
N ASN A 136 5.46 15.52 8.15
CA ASN A 136 6.53 16.22 8.83
C ASN A 136 6.51 15.82 10.32
N LEU A 137 7.65 15.30 10.80
CA LEU A 137 7.77 14.85 12.19
C LEU A 137 7.93 16.02 13.19
N ASN A 138 8.34 17.18 12.72
CA ASN A 138 8.70 18.29 13.60
C ASN A 138 7.52 19.23 13.86
N ASP A 139 6.69 19.47 12.87
CA ASP A 139 5.56 20.37 13.03
C ASP A 139 4.54 20.15 11.90
N SER A 140 3.37 19.65 12.27
CA SER A 140 2.27 19.45 11.34
C SER A 140 1.43 20.73 11.15
N SER A 141 1.70 21.80 11.88
CA SER A 141 0.89 23.01 11.88
C SER A 141 1.40 24.12 10.96
N ASN A 142 2.58 23.99 10.38
CA ASN A 142 3.27 25.04 9.63
C ASN A 142 3.01 25.05 8.13
N ILE A 143 1.98 24.40 7.70
CA ILE A 143 1.66 24.36 6.27
C ILE A 143 0.30 24.96 6.00
#